data_e3f967f789cd5960a8ba9abe93d0711e
#
_entry.id   e3f967f789cd5960a8ba9abe93d0711e
#
_cell.length_a   1.000
_cell.length_b   1.000
_cell.length_c   1.000
_cell.angle_alpha   90.00
_cell.angle_beta   90.00
_cell.angle_gamma   90.00
#
_symmetry.space_group_name_H-M   'P 1'
#
loop_
_entity.id
_entity.type
_entity.pdbx_description
1 polymer ?
#
loop_
_entity_poly.entity_id
_entity_poly.type
_entity_poly.pdbx_seq_one_letter_code
_entity_poly.pdbx_strand_id
1 'polypeptide(L)'
;GQGGTVATLHKFIPGSTSLWDFSLEQLSNHRVGYENLCATAAEVGKLTAEMHQALIDTDSSSAFAPIAPTVPESEASANAMVDHAQNVWNTAKAAELSPPLRHRIDQMLSHHVSINDALRTAVTSVQTAAYIRVHGDYHLGQILITPESRRIEVIDFEGEPQKTLAERRRKTSVYKDLASMSRSFDYLCFQAHRTGAAQHSASQLVRIFLEAYAVGSGGACFYPDNEKERMALLNGYMLDKAIYELGYEVHYRPDWIDVPLRALERYLHSGSLLKT
;
A
#
# COMPACT_ATOMS: atom_id res chain seq x y z
N GLY A 1 -28.45 15.06 -17.97
CA GLY A 1 -27.52 15.38 -16.89
C GLY A 1 -26.98 14.08 -16.31
N GLN A 2 -25.67 13.94 -16.21
CA GLN A 2 -25.07 12.83 -15.47
C GLN A 2 -25.30 13.10 -13.98
N GLY A 3 -26.09 12.25 -13.30
CA GLY A 3 -26.27 12.30 -11.86
C GLY A 3 -24.97 11.93 -11.16
N GLY A 4 -24.51 12.75 -10.21
CA GLY A 4 -23.38 12.45 -9.34
C GLY A 4 -23.86 12.19 -7.91
N THR A 5 -23.19 11.30 -7.18
CA THR A 5 -23.40 11.11 -5.75
C THR A 5 -22.95 12.38 -5.02
N VAL A 6 -23.85 13.01 -4.27
CA VAL A 6 -23.56 14.22 -3.50
C VAL A 6 -23.11 13.89 -2.09
N ALA A 7 -23.59 12.78 -1.52
CA ALA A 7 -23.24 12.30 -0.19
C ALA A 7 -23.52 10.80 -0.05
N THR A 8 -22.78 10.14 0.83
CA THR A 8 -23.06 8.77 1.27
C THR A 8 -23.36 8.77 2.77
N LEU A 9 -24.26 7.90 3.22
CA LEU A 9 -24.62 7.73 4.61
C LEU A 9 -24.22 6.32 5.04
N HIS A 10 -23.38 6.22 6.06
CA HIS A 10 -22.95 4.94 6.62
C HIS A 10 -23.49 4.76 8.03
N LYS A 11 -23.70 3.49 8.41
CA LYS A 11 -24.07 3.15 9.79
C LYS A 11 -22.91 3.51 10.71
N PHE A 12 -23.19 4.29 11.77
CA PHE A 12 -22.22 4.53 12.81
C PHE A 12 -21.89 3.24 13.59
N ILE A 13 -20.62 3.01 13.87
CA ILE A 13 -20.12 1.85 14.61
C ILE A 13 -19.70 2.34 16.01
N PRO A 14 -20.56 2.16 17.03
CA PRO A 14 -20.26 2.64 18.38
C PRO A 14 -19.05 1.91 18.99
N GLY A 15 -18.24 2.63 19.76
CA GLY A 15 -17.08 2.06 20.48
C GLY A 15 -15.91 1.67 19.56
N SER A 16 -15.97 2.00 18.26
CA SER A 16 -14.85 1.74 17.35
C SER A 16 -13.81 2.85 17.40
N THR A 17 -12.57 2.47 17.12
CA THR A 17 -11.45 3.38 16.88
C THR A 17 -10.75 2.96 15.57
N SER A 18 -9.89 3.83 15.03
CA SER A 18 -9.10 3.42 13.87
C SER A 18 -8.11 2.30 14.27
N LEU A 19 -7.85 1.38 13.35
CA LEU A 19 -6.86 0.34 13.59
C LEU A 19 -5.44 0.94 13.72
N TRP A 20 -5.20 2.10 13.17
CA TRP A 20 -3.96 2.87 13.36
C TRP A 20 -3.77 3.25 14.84
N ASP A 21 -4.76 3.92 15.46
CA ASP A 21 -4.68 4.38 16.84
C ASP A 21 -4.63 3.21 17.82
N PHE A 22 -5.48 2.19 17.60
CA PHE A 22 -5.45 0.94 18.36
C PHE A 22 -4.07 0.28 18.32
N SER A 23 -3.46 0.18 17.14
CA SER A 23 -2.15 -0.46 16.97
C SER A 23 -1.02 0.34 17.62
N LEU A 24 -1.07 1.67 17.61
CA LEU A 24 -0.10 2.50 18.34
C LEU A 24 -0.20 2.27 19.85
N GLU A 25 -1.42 2.18 20.37
CA GLU A 25 -1.65 1.86 21.78
C GLU A 25 -1.09 0.48 22.14
N GLN A 26 -1.32 -0.55 21.31
CA GLN A 26 -0.77 -1.89 21.52
C GLN A 26 0.76 -1.87 21.57
N LEU A 27 1.42 -1.16 20.65
CA LEU A 27 2.89 -1.08 20.59
C LEU A 27 3.48 -0.33 21.81
N SER A 28 2.73 0.56 22.44
CA SER A 28 3.15 1.25 23.66
C SER A 28 3.10 0.33 24.89
N ASN A 29 2.36 -0.76 24.85
CA ASN A 29 2.15 -1.73 25.93
C ASN A 29 3.13 -2.93 25.92
N HIS A 30 4.32 -2.78 25.30
CA HIS A 30 5.41 -3.75 25.28
C HIS A 30 5.14 -5.05 24.48
N ARG A 31 5.82 -6.16 24.86
CA ARG A 31 5.88 -7.42 24.10
C ARG A 31 4.50 -8.03 23.80
N VAL A 32 3.60 -8.04 24.77
CA VAL A 32 2.24 -8.60 24.61
C VAL A 32 1.44 -7.83 23.56
N GLY A 33 1.63 -6.52 23.48
CA GLY A 33 0.98 -5.67 22.47
C GLY A 33 1.43 -6.02 21.05
N TYR A 34 2.73 -6.31 20.86
CA TYR A 34 3.24 -6.70 19.54
C TYR A 34 2.74 -8.09 19.10
N GLU A 35 2.64 -9.06 20.00
CA GLU A 35 2.07 -10.38 19.70
C GLU A 35 0.58 -10.25 19.29
N ASN A 36 -0.19 -9.42 19.98
CA ASN A 36 -1.57 -9.10 19.62
C ASN A 36 -1.65 -8.44 18.24
N LEU A 37 -0.71 -7.54 17.92
CA LEU A 37 -0.66 -6.88 16.63
C LEU A 37 -0.31 -7.86 15.50
N CYS A 38 0.53 -8.87 15.74
CA CYS A 38 0.77 -9.95 14.80
C CYS A 38 -0.52 -10.72 14.47
N ALA A 39 -1.34 -11.04 15.49
CA ALA A 39 -2.63 -11.67 15.25
C ALA A 39 -3.58 -10.75 14.46
N THR A 40 -3.61 -9.46 14.79
CA THR A 40 -4.40 -8.46 14.05
C THR A 40 -3.93 -8.32 12.61
N ALA A 41 -2.63 -8.36 12.34
CA ALA A 41 -2.11 -8.32 10.97
C ALA A 41 -2.61 -9.51 10.13
N ALA A 42 -2.71 -10.72 10.73
CA ALA A 42 -3.31 -11.87 10.07
C ALA A 42 -4.82 -11.69 9.81
N GLU A 43 -5.55 -11.12 10.76
CA GLU A 43 -6.98 -10.80 10.60
C GLU A 43 -7.19 -9.79 9.45
N VAL A 44 -6.36 -8.73 9.37
CA VAL A 44 -6.38 -7.75 8.28
C VAL A 44 -6.09 -8.42 6.93
N GLY A 45 -5.14 -9.36 6.87
CA GLY A 45 -4.84 -10.11 5.65
C GLY A 45 -6.05 -10.89 5.12
N LYS A 46 -6.75 -11.59 6.02
CA LYS A 46 -8.00 -12.32 5.68
C LYS A 46 -9.10 -11.36 5.21
N LEU A 47 -9.34 -10.29 5.98
CA LEU A 47 -10.34 -9.27 5.65
C LEU A 47 -10.06 -8.63 4.28
N THR A 48 -8.78 -8.38 3.96
CA THR A 48 -8.39 -7.83 2.66
C THR A 48 -8.70 -8.81 1.52
N ALA A 49 -8.48 -10.11 1.70
CA ALA A 49 -8.83 -11.12 0.71
C ALA A 49 -10.35 -11.19 0.50
N GLU A 50 -11.13 -11.18 1.58
CA GLU A 50 -12.60 -11.15 1.54
C GLU A 50 -13.13 -9.87 0.86
N MET A 51 -12.53 -8.72 1.16
CA MET A 51 -12.85 -7.45 0.51
C MET A 51 -12.62 -7.51 -1.01
N HIS A 52 -11.47 -7.98 -1.45
CA HIS A 52 -11.17 -8.07 -2.88
C HIS A 52 -12.11 -9.07 -3.59
N GLN A 53 -12.48 -10.17 -2.95
CA GLN A 53 -13.47 -11.11 -3.47
C GLN A 53 -14.87 -10.48 -3.56
N ALA A 54 -15.27 -9.69 -2.56
CA ALA A 54 -16.55 -8.99 -2.55
C ALA A 54 -16.64 -7.85 -3.60
N LEU A 55 -15.50 -7.33 -4.05
CA LEU A 55 -15.40 -6.32 -5.10
C LEU A 55 -15.42 -6.91 -6.53
N ILE A 56 -15.73 -8.20 -6.67
CA ILE A 56 -15.85 -8.88 -7.96
C ILE A 56 -17.30 -9.23 -8.23
N ASP A 57 -17.72 -8.98 -9.47
CA ASP A 57 -18.98 -9.47 -10.02
C ASP A 57 -18.69 -10.45 -11.16
N THR A 58 -19.43 -11.55 -11.21
CA THR A 58 -19.35 -12.55 -12.29
C THR A 58 -20.08 -12.13 -13.56
N ASP A 59 -20.97 -11.14 -13.48
CA ASP A 59 -21.61 -10.54 -14.67
C ASP A 59 -20.59 -9.69 -15.42
N SER A 60 -20.21 -10.14 -16.62
CA SER A 60 -19.22 -9.46 -17.48
C SER A 60 -19.63 -8.04 -17.89
N SER A 61 -20.90 -7.69 -17.82
CA SER A 61 -21.41 -6.33 -18.06
C SER A 61 -21.28 -5.40 -16.85
N SER A 62 -20.99 -5.95 -15.68
CA SER A 62 -20.84 -5.21 -14.43
C SER A 62 -19.60 -4.32 -14.43
N ALA A 63 -19.71 -3.15 -13.81
CA ALA A 63 -18.57 -2.29 -13.50
C ALA A 63 -17.55 -2.97 -12.56
N PHE A 64 -17.93 -4.06 -11.89
CA PHE A 64 -17.11 -4.85 -10.98
C PHE A 64 -16.58 -6.16 -11.60
N ALA A 65 -16.93 -6.48 -12.86
CA ALA A 65 -16.36 -7.65 -13.53
C ALA A 65 -14.83 -7.54 -13.64
N PRO A 66 -14.06 -8.60 -13.33
CA PRO A 66 -12.61 -8.60 -13.53
C PRO A 66 -12.24 -8.40 -15.00
N ILE A 67 -11.12 -7.75 -15.28
CA ILE A 67 -10.59 -7.61 -16.64
C ILE A 67 -9.17 -8.16 -16.72
N ALA A 68 -8.86 -8.92 -17.74
CA ALA A 68 -7.48 -9.28 -18.05
C ALA A 68 -6.75 -8.03 -18.55
N PRO A 69 -5.62 -7.64 -17.96
CA PRO A 69 -4.84 -6.51 -18.46
C PRO A 69 -4.31 -6.83 -19.86
N THR A 70 -4.45 -5.91 -20.79
CA THR A 70 -3.80 -6.00 -22.09
C THR A 70 -2.38 -5.44 -22.01
N VAL A 71 -1.50 -5.83 -22.96
CA VAL A 71 -0.13 -5.29 -23.03
C VAL A 71 -0.13 -3.76 -23.06
N PRO A 72 -0.94 -3.07 -23.90
CA PRO A 72 -1.00 -1.61 -23.91
C PRO A 72 -1.46 -1.01 -22.56
N GLU A 73 -2.38 -1.66 -21.83
CA GLU A 73 -2.84 -1.18 -20.51
C GLU A 73 -1.75 -1.34 -19.45
N SER A 74 -1.00 -2.45 -19.47
CA SER A 74 0.14 -2.65 -18.58
C SER A 74 1.26 -1.66 -18.87
N GLU A 75 1.58 -1.40 -20.13
CA GLU A 75 2.54 -0.38 -20.54
C GLU A 75 2.09 1.03 -20.13
N ALA A 76 0.82 1.37 -20.32
CA ALA A 76 0.27 2.66 -19.92
C ALA A 76 0.35 2.83 -18.38
N SER A 77 0.08 1.78 -17.61
CA SER A 77 0.21 1.79 -16.16
C SER A 77 1.67 1.97 -15.72
N ALA A 78 2.59 1.25 -16.35
CA ALA A 78 4.03 1.38 -16.09
C ALA A 78 4.55 2.78 -16.43
N ASN A 79 4.13 3.35 -17.56
CA ASN A 79 4.49 4.71 -17.95
C ASN A 79 3.97 5.73 -16.93
N ALA A 80 2.72 5.60 -16.46
CA ALA A 80 2.17 6.50 -15.46
C ALA A 80 2.93 6.45 -14.12
N MET A 81 3.38 5.25 -13.68
CA MET A 81 4.24 5.11 -12.49
C MET A 81 5.60 5.77 -12.69
N VAL A 82 6.23 5.57 -13.84
CA VAL A 82 7.54 6.17 -14.16
C VAL A 82 7.45 7.69 -14.26
N ASP A 83 6.42 8.23 -14.92
CA ASP A 83 6.18 9.67 -15.04
C ASP A 83 5.95 10.30 -13.66
N HIS A 84 5.17 9.63 -12.80
CA HIS A 84 4.98 10.05 -11.43
C HIS A 84 6.30 10.03 -10.65
N ALA A 85 7.07 8.95 -10.73
CA ALA A 85 8.39 8.85 -10.10
C ALA A 85 9.32 9.96 -10.56
N GLN A 86 9.35 10.28 -11.86
CA GLN A 86 10.17 11.36 -12.40
C GLN A 86 9.79 12.73 -11.80
N ASN A 87 8.50 12.99 -11.59
CA ASN A 87 8.05 14.22 -10.93
C ASN A 87 8.51 14.27 -9.46
N VAL A 88 8.46 13.13 -8.75
CA VAL A 88 8.95 13.04 -7.37
C VAL A 88 10.46 13.26 -7.31
N TRP A 89 11.25 12.69 -8.24
CA TRP A 89 12.70 12.93 -8.31
C TRP A 89 13.02 14.40 -8.53
N ASN A 90 12.29 15.09 -9.39
CA ASN A 90 12.46 16.52 -9.62
C ASN A 90 12.12 17.33 -8.34
N THR A 91 11.03 16.98 -7.66
CA THR A 91 10.65 17.61 -6.39
C THR A 91 11.70 17.40 -5.30
N ALA A 92 12.17 16.16 -5.11
CA ALA A 92 13.18 15.83 -4.11
C ALA A 92 14.53 16.52 -4.40
N LYS A 93 14.88 16.67 -5.68
CA LYS A 93 16.08 17.41 -6.11
C LYS A 93 16.00 18.89 -5.77
N ALA A 94 14.83 19.51 -5.92
CA ALA A 94 14.62 20.94 -5.69
C ALA A 94 14.35 21.30 -4.22
N ALA A 95 14.05 20.32 -3.35
CA ALA A 95 13.68 20.56 -1.97
C ALA A 95 14.82 21.12 -1.14
N GLU A 96 14.51 22.01 -0.19
CA GLU A 96 15.45 22.47 0.83
C GLU A 96 15.51 21.47 1.98
N LEU A 97 16.63 20.77 2.12
CA LEU A 97 16.83 19.68 3.08
C LEU A 97 18.07 19.92 3.92
N SER A 98 18.08 19.38 5.14
CA SER A 98 19.31 19.36 5.97
C SER A 98 20.45 18.60 5.26
N PRO A 99 21.72 18.96 5.49
CA PRO A 99 22.86 18.34 4.79
C PRO A 99 22.88 16.80 4.85
N PRO A 100 22.61 16.13 6.01
CA PRO A 100 22.57 14.68 6.06
C PRO A 100 21.45 14.08 5.19
N LEU A 101 20.28 14.70 5.19
CA LEU A 101 19.15 14.24 4.41
C LEU A 101 19.36 14.48 2.92
N ARG A 102 19.93 15.64 2.54
CA ARG A 102 20.34 15.95 1.17
C ARG A 102 21.28 14.88 0.62
N HIS A 103 22.31 14.50 1.37
CA HIS A 103 23.26 13.46 0.95
C HIS A 103 22.55 12.14 0.63
N ARG A 104 21.63 11.67 1.47
CA ARG A 104 20.87 10.43 1.25
C ARG A 104 19.96 10.53 0.03
N ILE A 105 19.28 11.67 -0.15
CA ILE A 105 18.43 11.93 -1.33
C ILE A 105 19.30 11.95 -2.60
N ASP A 106 20.45 12.57 -2.59
CA ASP A 106 21.35 12.61 -3.76
C ASP A 106 21.86 11.21 -4.13
N GLN A 107 22.19 10.37 -3.12
CA GLN A 107 22.49 8.96 -3.36
C GLN A 107 21.29 8.22 -4.01
N MET A 108 20.06 8.43 -3.52
CA MET A 108 18.86 7.85 -4.10
C MET A 108 18.65 8.32 -5.54
N LEU A 109 18.80 9.62 -5.78
CA LEU A 109 18.67 10.21 -7.12
C LEU A 109 19.71 9.66 -8.11
N SER A 110 20.89 9.23 -7.68
CA SER A 110 21.87 8.59 -8.57
C SER A 110 21.40 7.25 -9.14
N HIS A 111 20.40 6.62 -8.51
CA HIS A 111 19.80 5.34 -8.92
C HIS A 111 18.41 5.47 -9.57
N HIS A 112 17.93 6.70 -9.82
CA HIS A 112 16.57 6.92 -10.30
C HIS A 112 16.23 6.16 -11.60
N VAL A 113 17.19 6.02 -12.52
CA VAL A 113 16.99 5.28 -13.78
C VAL A 113 16.72 3.79 -13.51
N SER A 114 17.57 3.16 -12.69
CA SER A 114 17.39 1.74 -12.35
C SER A 114 16.11 1.47 -11.56
N ILE A 115 15.69 2.42 -10.74
CA ILE A 115 14.41 2.35 -10.01
C ILE A 115 13.23 2.44 -10.99
N ASN A 116 13.28 3.37 -11.95
CA ASN A 116 12.25 3.51 -12.97
C ASN A 116 12.15 2.26 -13.88
N ASP A 117 13.29 1.65 -14.24
CA ASP A 117 13.33 0.40 -14.99
C ASP A 117 12.71 -0.77 -14.18
N ALA A 118 12.97 -0.81 -12.89
CA ALA A 118 12.38 -1.80 -12.00
C ALA A 118 10.86 -1.66 -11.87
N LEU A 119 10.34 -0.43 -11.73
CA LEU A 119 8.90 -0.15 -11.75
C LEU A 119 8.25 -0.66 -13.03
N ARG A 120 8.84 -0.30 -14.18
CA ARG A 120 8.35 -0.74 -15.49
C ARG A 120 8.32 -2.25 -15.60
N THR A 121 9.43 -2.91 -15.30
CA THR A 121 9.57 -4.36 -15.39
C THR A 121 8.57 -5.09 -14.51
N ALA A 122 8.35 -4.65 -13.27
CA ALA A 122 7.44 -5.28 -12.34
C ALA A 122 5.99 -5.31 -12.85
N VAL A 123 5.54 -4.23 -13.51
CA VAL A 123 4.16 -4.12 -14.01
C VAL A 123 3.98 -4.81 -15.37
N THR A 124 4.98 -4.72 -16.26
CA THR A 124 4.86 -5.27 -17.63
C THR A 124 5.18 -6.76 -17.72
N SER A 125 5.91 -7.32 -16.74
CA SER A 125 6.29 -8.75 -16.77
C SER A 125 5.18 -9.70 -16.33
N VAL A 126 4.10 -9.19 -15.70
CA VAL A 126 3.02 -10.02 -15.17
C VAL A 126 1.70 -9.67 -15.83
N GLN A 127 1.10 -10.65 -16.52
CA GLN A 127 -0.16 -10.49 -17.26
C GLN A 127 -1.19 -11.58 -16.91
N THR A 128 -0.92 -12.39 -15.88
CA THR A 128 -1.78 -13.53 -15.53
C THR A 128 -2.90 -13.14 -14.57
N ALA A 129 -2.72 -12.09 -13.78
CA ALA A 129 -3.69 -11.66 -12.79
C ALA A 129 -4.65 -10.60 -13.35
N ALA A 130 -5.94 -10.81 -13.16
CA ALA A 130 -6.96 -9.86 -13.56
C ALA A 130 -6.87 -8.55 -12.73
N TYR A 131 -7.19 -7.43 -13.36
CA TYR A 131 -7.44 -6.17 -12.68
C TYR A 131 -8.89 -6.13 -12.20
N ILE A 132 -9.08 -5.67 -10.97
CA ILE A 132 -10.37 -5.53 -10.32
C ILE A 132 -10.54 -4.11 -9.77
N ARG A 133 -11.73 -3.81 -9.27
CA ARG A 133 -11.93 -2.63 -8.41
C ARG A 133 -11.22 -2.91 -7.09
N VAL A 134 -10.46 -1.94 -6.63
CA VAL A 134 -9.73 -2.01 -5.35
C VAL A 134 -10.20 -0.88 -4.44
N HIS A 135 -9.82 -0.91 -3.16
CA HIS A 135 -10.09 0.18 -2.24
C HIS A 135 -9.41 1.48 -2.73
N GLY A 136 -8.16 1.38 -3.13
CA GLY A 136 -7.40 2.45 -3.77
C GLY A 136 -6.68 3.40 -2.83
N ASP A 137 -7.11 3.53 -1.56
CA ASP A 137 -6.44 4.28 -0.49
C ASP A 137 -6.41 3.47 0.81
N TYR A 138 -5.91 2.23 0.73
CA TYR A 138 -6.00 1.21 1.78
C TYR A 138 -4.84 1.28 2.76
N HIS A 139 -5.14 1.65 4.01
CA HIS A 139 -4.16 1.72 5.10
C HIS A 139 -4.84 1.50 6.46
N LEU A 140 -4.07 1.37 7.55
CA LEU A 140 -4.59 1.09 8.89
C LEU A 140 -5.62 2.12 9.39
N GLY A 141 -5.56 3.36 8.92
CA GLY A 141 -6.56 4.39 9.24
C GLY A 141 -7.92 4.17 8.58
N GLN A 142 -8.00 3.35 7.52
CA GLN A 142 -9.24 3.00 6.82
C GLN A 142 -9.87 1.69 7.33
N ILE A 143 -9.39 1.19 8.46
CA ILE A 143 -9.98 0.06 9.15
C ILE A 143 -10.40 0.52 10.54
N LEU A 144 -11.66 0.26 10.88
CA LEU A 144 -12.15 0.42 12.24
C LEU A 144 -12.06 -0.91 13.00
N ILE A 145 -11.71 -0.82 14.27
CA ILE A 145 -11.76 -1.95 15.20
C ILE A 145 -12.66 -1.58 16.39
N THR A 146 -13.52 -2.52 16.79
CA THR A 146 -14.24 -2.45 18.05
C THR A 146 -13.47 -3.32 19.06
N PRO A 147 -12.72 -2.73 20.03
CA PRO A 147 -11.77 -3.47 20.88
C PRO A 147 -12.42 -4.61 21.67
N GLU A 148 -13.63 -4.41 22.20
CA GLU A 148 -14.33 -5.39 23.04
C GLU A 148 -14.71 -6.66 22.27
N SER A 149 -15.17 -6.52 21.03
CA SER A 149 -15.56 -7.65 20.17
C SER A 149 -14.48 -8.09 19.19
N ARG A 150 -13.39 -7.34 19.09
CA ARG A 150 -12.34 -7.47 18.07
C ARG A 150 -12.86 -7.47 16.63
N ARG A 151 -14.04 -6.92 16.40
CA ARG A 151 -14.59 -6.79 15.05
C ARG A 151 -13.85 -5.70 14.30
N ILE A 152 -13.41 -6.03 13.08
CA ILE A 152 -12.74 -5.10 12.18
C ILE A 152 -13.60 -4.87 10.93
N GLU A 153 -13.65 -3.62 10.45
CA GLU A 153 -14.46 -3.20 9.31
C GLU A 153 -13.67 -2.22 8.44
N VAL A 154 -13.69 -2.43 7.12
CA VAL A 154 -13.08 -1.50 6.16
C VAL A 154 -14.07 -0.38 5.85
N ILE A 155 -13.58 0.86 5.82
CA ILE A 155 -14.36 2.06 5.53
C ILE A 155 -13.72 2.85 4.37
N ASP A 156 -14.44 3.84 3.84
CA ASP A 156 -13.94 4.86 2.91
C ASP A 156 -13.45 4.33 1.55
N PHE A 157 -14.35 3.64 0.85
CA PHE A 157 -14.11 3.09 -0.50
C PHE A 157 -14.09 4.16 -1.62
N GLU A 158 -13.83 5.43 -1.29
CA GLU A 158 -13.81 6.51 -2.28
C GLU A 158 -12.52 6.56 -3.10
N GLY A 159 -11.45 5.91 -2.62
CA GLY A 159 -10.10 5.95 -3.21
C GLY A 159 -9.37 7.27 -2.92
N GLU A 160 -8.19 7.46 -3.50
CA GLU A 160 -7.32 8.61 -3.20
C GLU A 160 -8.00 9.96 -3.54
N PRO A 161 -8.13 10.89 -2.57
CA PRO A 161 -8.85 12.16 -2.77
C PRO A 161 -8.25 13.04 -3.87
N GLN A 162 -6.93 12.94 -4.12
CA GLN A 162 -6.22 13.74 -5.13
C GLN A 162 -6.44 13.25 -6.57
N LYS A 163 -7.03 12.06 -6.75
CA LYS A 163 -7.32 11.48 -8.07
C LYS A 163 -8.72 11.84 -8.56
N THR A 164 -8.85 11.99 -9.86
CA THR A 164 -10.15 12.19 -10.50
C THR A 164 -11.07 10.99 -10.27
N LEU A 165 -12.39 11.19 -10.37
CA LEU A 165 -13.36 10.11 -10.22
C LEU A 165 -13.14 8.96 -11.23
N ALA A 166 -12.71 9.29 -12.45
CA ALA A 166 -12.39 8.29 -13.48
C ALA A 166 -11.19 7.44 -13.07
N GLU A 167 -10.13 8.04 -12.53
CA GLU A 167 -8.96 7.31 -12.03
C GLU A 167 -9.29 6.45 -10.83
N ARG A 168 -10.08 6.97 -9.86
CA ARG A 168 -10.54 6.20 -8.69
C ARG A 168 -11.39 4.99 -9.08
N ARG A 169 -12.12 5.07 -10.19
CA ARG A 169 -12.97 3.99 -10.72
C ARG A 169 -12.22 3.01 -11.63
N ARG A 170 -10.96 3.26 -11.96
CA ARG A 170 -10.18 2.36 -12.82
C ARG A 170 -9.90 1.05 -12.09
N LYS A 171 -10.10 -0.07 -12.78
CA LYS A 171 -9.64 -1.37 -12.31
C LYS A 171 -8.11 -1.42 -12.35
N THR A 172 -7.52 -2.04 -11.36
CA THR A 172 -6.07 -2.15 -11.22
C THR A 172 -5.70 -3.44 -10.50
N SER A 173 -4.43 -3.68 -10.32
CA SER A 173 -3.94 -4.82 -9.55
C SER A 173 -4.26 -4.64 -8.06
N VAL A 174 -4.63 -5.73 -7.39
CA VAL A 174 -4.79 -5.80 -5.91
C VAL A 174 -3.51 -5.42 -5.17
N TYR A 175 -2.37 -5.53 -5.83
CA TYR A 175 -1.08 -5.17 -5.24
C TYR A 175 -0.96 -3.68 -4.89
N LYS A 176 -1.81 -2.82 -5.44
CA LYS A 176 -1.92 -1.43 -5.01
C LYS A 176 -2.34 -1.35 -3.53
N ASP A 177 -3.39 -2.08 -3.14
CA ASP A 177 -3.87 -2.09 -1.75
C ASP A 177 -2.90 -2.86 -0.83
N LEU A 178 -2.35 -3.99 -1.30
CA LEU A 178 -1.38 -4.77 -0.53
C LEU A 178 -0.12 -3.96 -0.22
N ALA A 179 0.39 -3.22 -1.19
CA ALA A 179 1.54 -2.34 -1.01
C ALA A 179 1.23 -1.20 -0.03
N SER A 180 0.09 -0.53 -0.18
CA SER A 180 -0.32 0.56 0.69
C SER A 180 -0.48 0.10 2.14
N MET A 181 -1.11 -1.06 2.39
CA MET A 181 -1.22 -1.62 3.74
C MET A 181 0.16 -2.03 4.30
N SER A 182 1.01 -2.65 3.48
CA SER A 182 2.37 -3.01 3.88
C SER A 182 3.18 -1.78 4.30
N ARG A 183 3.07 -0.69 3.55
CA ARG A 183 3.69 0.59 3.89
C ARG A 183 3.11 1.20 5.17
N SER A 184 1.81 1.04 5.40
CA SER A 184 1.16 1.51 6.63
C SER A 184 1.74 0.85 7.88
N PHE A 185 2.16 -0.42 7.84
CA PHE A 185 2.89 -1.06 8.94
C PHE A 185 4.30 -0.46 9.14
N ASP A 186 5.01 -0.08 8.08
CA ASP A 186 6.30 0.63 8.21
C ASP A 186 6.13 1.96 8.96
N TYR A 187 5.10 2.74 8.56
CA TYR A 187 4.76 4.01 9.23
C TYR A 187 4.36 3.81 10.69
N LEU A 188 3.57 2.78 10.98
CA LEU A 188 3.14 2.44 12.34
C LEU A 188 4.34 2.16 13.25
N CYS A 189 5.24 1.28 12.81
CA CYS A 189 6.42 0.92 13.61
C CYS A 189 7.38 2.11 13.79
N PHE A 190 7.52 2.94 12.76
CA PHE A 190 8.30 4.17 12.84
C PHE A 190 7.73 5.14 13.87
N GLN A 191 6.42 5.39 13.83
CA GLN A 191 5.74 6.28 14.78
C GLN A 191 5.82 5.75 16.20
N ALA A 192 5.57 4.46 16.43
CA ALA A 192 5.69 3.84 17.72
C ALA A 192 7.09 4.01 18.32
N HIS A 193 8.13 3.81 17.50
CA HIS A 193 9.51 4.02 17.93
C HIS A 193 9.78 5.50 18.31
N ARG A 194 9.28 6.45 17.53
CA ARG A 194 9.39 7.90 17.83
C ARG A 194 8.73 8.28 19.15
N THR A 195 7.66 7.60 19.54
CA THR A 195 6.94 7.84 20.80
C THR A 195 7.47 7.03 21.98
N GLY A 196 8.61 6.35 21.81
CA GLY A 196 9.32 5.66 22.88
C GLY A 196 9.00 4.17 23.05
N ALA A 197 8.20 3.59 22.16
CA ALA A 197 8.01 2.14 22.11
C ALA A 197 9.29 1.41 21.71
N ALA A 198 9.40 0.13 22.08
CA ALA A 198 10.49 -0.72 21.62
C ALA A 198 10.49 -0.81 20.08
N GLN A 199 11.68 -0.96 19.49
CA GLN A 199 11.80 -1.14 18.05
C GLN A 199 11.21 -2.50 17.65
N HIS A 200 10.16 -2.49 16.85
CA HIS A 200 9.49 -3.68 16.31
C HIS A 200 9.72 -3.81 14.81
N SER A 201 9.66 -5.05 14.33
CA SER A 201 9.86 -5.34 12.91
C SER A 201 8.57 -5.17 12.12
N ALA A 202 8.48 -4.13 11.32
CA ALA A 202 7.40 -3.98 10.35
C ALA A 202 7.40 -5.13 9.33
N SER A 203 8.57 -5.65 8.94
CA SER A 203 8.69 -6.77 7.99
C SER A 203 7.98 -8.03 8.48
N GLN A 204 7.96 -8.29 9.78
CA GLN A 204 7.23 -9.43 10.34
C GLN A 204 5.72 -9.23 10.21
N LEU A 205 5.19 -8.04 10.52
CA LEU A 205 3.77 -7.72 10.37
C LEU A 205 3.33 -7.83 8.92
N VAL A 206 4.11 -7.28 8.02
CA VAL A 206 3.87 -7.35 6.56
C VAL A 206 3.86 -8.80 6.08
N ARG A 207 4.82 -9.62 6.51
CA ARG A 207 4.86 -11.03 6.15
C ARG A 207 3.60 -11.78 6.62
N ILE A 208 3.20 -11.59 7.88
CA ILE A 208 1.99 -12.22 8.44
C ILE A 208 0.73 -11.78 7.68
N PHE A 209 0.61 -10.49 7.40
CA PHE A 209 -0.48 -9.93 6.60
C PHE A 209 -0.56 -10.57 5.21
N LEU A 210 0.57 -10.64 4.49
CA LEU A 210 0.63 -11.18 3.13
C LEU A 210 0.40 -12.70 3.09
N GLU A 211 0.90 -13.45 4.09
CA GLU A 211 0.65 -14.89 4.22
C GLU A 211 -0.85 -15.17 4.43
N ALA A 212 -1.49 -14.41 5.32
CA ALA A 212 -2.93 -14.55 5.57
C ALA A 212 -3.77 -14.15 4.35
N TYR A 213 -3.38 -13.09 3.64
CA TYR A 213 -4.00 -12.69 2.37
C TYR A 213 -3.86 -13.78 1.31
N ALA A 214 -2.66 -14.35 1.14
CA ALA A 214 -2.41 -15.40 0.16
C ALA A 214 -3.28 -16.64 0.38
N VAL A 215 -3.48 -17.03 1.65
CA VAL A 215 -4.39 -18.16 2.00
C VAL A 215 -5.83 -17.85 1.58
N GLY A 216 -6.31 -16.63 1.84
CA GLY A 216 -7.68 -16.21 1.49
C GLY A 216 -7.90 -15.99 -0.01
N SER A 217 -6.84 -15.69 -0.77
CA SER A 217 -6.91 -15.32 -2.19
C SER A 217 -6.48 -16.43 -3.15
N GLY A 218 -6.08 -17.60 -2.64
CA GLY A 218 -5.62 -18.72 -3.47
C GLY A 218 -6.66 -19.13 -4.52
N GLY A 219 -6.26 -19.22 -5.79
CA GLY A 219 -7.13 -19.54 -6.92
C GLY A 219 -8.03 -18.41 -7.42
N ALA A 220 -7.97 -17.21 -6.82
CA ALA A 220 -8.72 -16.05 -7.31
C ALA A 220 -8.08 -15.49 -8.59
N CYS A 221 -8.90 -15.09 -9.57
CA CYS A 221 -8.44 -14.60 -10.87
C CYS A 221 -7.52 -13.37 -10.81
N PHE A 222 -7.58 -12.61 -9.72
CA PHE A 222 -6.77 -11.41 -9.48
C PHE A 222 -5.45 -11.69 -8.75
N TYR A 223 -5.21 -12.95 -8.33
CA TYR A 223 -4.03 -13.32 -7.56
C TYR A 223 -3.19 -14.35 -8.32
N PRO A 224 -1.96 -14.04 -8.77
CA PRO A 224 -1.15 -14.96 -9.55
C PRO A 224 -0.82 -16.25 -8.78
N ASP A 225 -0.88 -17.39 -9.45
CA ASP A 225 -0.45 -18.66 -8.84
C ASP A 225 1.08 -18.73 -8.65
N ASN A 226 1.82 -18.05 -9.52
CA ASN A 226 3.28 -18.06 -9.50
C ASN A 226 3.83 -17.09 -8.45
N GLU A 227 4.63 -17.63 -7.50
CA GLU A 227 5.23 -16.83 -6.43
C GLU A 227 6.18 -15.73 -6.94
N LYS A 228 6.94 -15.99 -8.00
CA LYS A 228 7.85 -14.97 -8.59
C LYS A 228 7.07 -13.77 -9.13
N GLU A 229 5.91 -14.03 -9.76
CA GLU A 229 5.02 -12.98 -10.25
C GLU A 229 4.43 -12.18 -9.09
N ARG A 230 3.98 -12.88 -8.04
CA ARG A 230 3.48 -12.22 -6.81
C ARG A 230 4.52 -11.28 -6.20
N MET A 231 5.77 -11.76 -6.09
CA MET A 231 6.86 -10.97 -5.53
C MET A 231 7.26 -9.80 -6.43
N ALA A 232 7.25 -9.98 -7.76
CA ALA A 232 7.54 -8.91 -8.71
C ALA A 232 6.51 -7.79 -8.61
N LEU A 233 5.21 -8.13 -8.64
CA LEU A 233 4.12 -7.15 -8.49
C LEU A 233 4.20 -6.44 -7.13
N LEU A 234 4.36 -7.18 -6.04
CA LEU A 234 4.43 -6.59 -4.71
C LEU A 234 5.59 -5.60 -4.60
N ASN A 235 6.79 -5.99 -5.04
CA ASN A 235 7.95 -5.10 -5.02
C ASN A 235 7.72 -3.85 -5.88
N GLY A 236 7.14 -4.00 -7.09
CA GLY A 236 6.84 -2.87 -7.95
C GLY A 236 5.86 -1.88 -7.33
N TYR A 237 4.73 -2.37 -6.81
CA TYR A 237 3.74 -1.51 -6.17
C TYR A 237 4.22 -0.91 -4.84
N MET A 238 5.01 -1.63 -4.05
CA MET A 238 5.64 -1.08 -2.85
C MET A 238 6.66 0.01 -3.19
N LEU A 239 7.41 -0.18 -4.28
CA LEU A 239 8.37 0.81 -4.77
C LEU A 239 7.66 2.08 -5.25
N ASP A 240 6.59 1.93 -6.06
CA ASP A 240 5.74 3.05 -6.49
C ASP A 240 5.17 3.83 -5.30
N LYS A 241 4.64 3.10 -4.29
CA LYS A 241 4.08 3.72 -3.09
C LYS A 241 5.16 4.43 -2.26
N ALA A 242 6.35 3.85 -2.09
CA ALA A 242 7.45 4.48 -1.37
C ALA A 242 7.94 5.76 -2.07
N ILE A 243 7.96 5.78 -3.41
CA ILE A 243 8.28 6.98 -4.19
C ILE A 243 7.19 8.05 -4.00
N TYR A 244 5.91 7.67 -4.11
CA TYR A 244 4.80 8.58 -3.84
C TYR A 244 4.93 9.21 -2.44
N GLU A 245 5.17 8.39 -1.41
CA GLU A 245 5.35 8.83 -0.03
C GLU A 245 6.54 9.79 0.08
N LEU A 246 7.67 9.51 -0.58
CA LEU A 246 8.83 10.41 -0.58
C LEU A 246 8.45 11.81 -1.08
N GLY A 247 7.72 11.89 -2.19
CA GLY A 247 7.25 13.17 -2.72
C GLY A 247 6.31 13.90 -1.76
N TYR A 248 5.40 13.16 -1.13
CA TYR A 248 4.47 13.69 -0.14
C TYR A 248 5.19 14.21 1.11
N GLU A 249 6.10 13.41 1.69
CA GLU A 249 6.80 13.78 2.92
C GLU A 249 7.78 14.93 2.71
N VAL A 250 8.47 14.98 1.57
CA VAL A 250 9.35 16.12 1.20
C VAL A 250 8.56 17.43 1.21
N HIS A 251 7.30 17.39 0.78
CA HIS A 251 6.49 18.60 0.62
C HIS A 251 5.71 18.98 1.89
N TYR A 252 5.12 17.99 2.57
CA TYR A 252 4.15 18.24 3.65
C TYR A 252 4.63 17.88 5.04
N ARG A 253 5.49 16.86 5.18
CA ARG A 253 5.90 16.31 6.48
C ARG A 253 7.38 15.91 6.52
N PRO A 254 8.32 16.86 6.44
CA PRO A 254 9.77 16.56 6.34
C PRO A 254 10.30 15.62 7.43
N ASP A 255 9.70 15.63 8.63
CA ASP A 255 10.07 14.74 9.74
C ASP A 255 9.76 13.26 9.48
N TRP A 256 9.00 12.94 8.44
CA TRP A 256 8.62 11.58 8.07
C TRP A 256 9.40 11.04 6.86
N ILE A 257 10.25 11.84 6.22
CA ILE A 257 11.03 11.46 5.03
C ILE A 257 11.84 10.17 5.26
N ASP A 258 12.26 9.92 6.48
CA ASP A 258 13.00 8.71 6.84
C ASP A 258 12.27 7.41 6.48
N VAL A 259 10.93 7.39 6.55
CA VAL A 259 10.15 6.17 6.30
C VAL A 259 10.24 5.71 4.85
N PRO A 260 9.88 6.54 3.85
CA PRO A 260 10.02 6.16 2.45
C PRO A 260 11.49 6.03 2.03
N LEU A 261 12.37 6.89 2.53
CA LEU A 261 13.78 6.86 2.16
C LEU A 261 14.46 5.55 2.58
N ARG A 262 14.26 5.08 3.82
CA ARG A 262 14.77 3.77 4.28
C ARG A 262 14.20 2.60 3.47
N ALA A 263 12.95 2.68 3.01
CA ALA A 263 12.39 1.65 2.15
C ALA A 263 13.09 1.60 0.79
N LEU A 264 13.32 2.75 0.17
CA LEU A 264 14.05 2.86 -1.10
C LEU A 264 15.51 2.42 -0.96
N GLU A 265 16.20 2.79 0.13
CA GLU A 265 17.54 2.33 0.46
C GLU A 265 17.61 0.81 0.61
N ARG A 266 16.64 0.19 1.32
CA ARG A 266 16.54 -1.29 1.40
C ARG A 266 16.40 -1.91 0.03
N TYR A 267 15.56 -1.33 -0.82
CA TYR A 267 15.40 -1.83 -2.20
C TYR A 267 16.72 -1.82 -2.96
N LEU A 268 17.47 -0.75 -2.91
CA LEU A 268 18.76 -0.64 -3.59
C LEU A 268 19.80 -1.68 -3.09
N HIS A 269 19.77 -2.01 -1.79
CA HIS A 269 20.69 -2.98 -1.20
C HIS A 269 20.32 -4.44 -1.48
N SER A 270 19.03 -4.76 -1.50
CA SER A 270 18.55 -6.16 -1.51
C SER A 270 17.72 -6.55 -2.73
N GLY A 271 17.37 -5.60 -3.58
CA GLY A 271 16.41 -5.79 -4.68
C GLY A 271 14.98 -6.03 -4.22
N SER A 272 14.67 -5.79 -2.93
CA SER A 272 13.32 -5.98 -2.38
C SER A 272 13.08 -5.09 -1.18
N LEU A 273 11.86 -4.56 -1.05
CA LEU A 273 11.46 -3.80 0.14
C LEU A 273 11.12 -4.68 1.35
N LEU A 274 10.97 -5.99 1.16
CA LEU A 274 10.59 -6.95 2.21
C LEU A 274 11.77 -7.63 2.90
N LYS A 275 12.97 -7.60 2.31
CA LYS A 275 14.16 -8.18 2.93
C LYS A 275 14.68 -7.25 4.03
N THR A 276 14.92 -7.81 5.20
CA THR A 276 15.56 -7.14 6.34
C THR A 276 17.07 -7.12 6.17
#